data_900ceb8ebf4c815f3e8c8fd405e2bd2a
#
_entry.id   900ceb8ebf4c815f3e8c8fd405e2bd2a
#
_cell.length_a   1.000
_cell.length_b   1.000
_cell.length_c   1.000
_cell.angle_alpha   90.00
_cell.angle_beta   90.00
_cell.angle_gamma   90.00
#
_symmetry.space_group_name_H-M   'P 1'
#
loop_
_entity.id
_entity.type
_entity.pdbx_description
1 polymer ?
#
loop_
_entity_poly.entity_id
_entity_poly.type
_entity_poly.pdbx_seq_one_letter_code
_entity_poly.pdbx_strand_id
1 'polypeptide(L)'
;MKSLKYMAIAAVAALAASCTLDLPKEQISSELTAPVLRPVSNVLSDANTTKVEQVNFTWDPADFGAKTEILYSVYAELGKEKALVGQNYKNSLSINKGDLVGLVCSSLNGEKNSDVTISAYVEATLKDVVNSPVLTSEKVSFMVHTYL
;
A
#
# COMPACT_ATOMS: atom_id res chain seq x y z
N MET A 1 24.04 -8.36 22.04
CA MET A 1 23.75 -7.82 21.01
C MET A 1 22.55 -8.27 20.38
N LYS A 2 22.46 -9.39 19.90
CA LYS A 2 21.25 -9.79 19.39
C LYS A 2 20.19 -9.68 20.34
N SER A 3 20.40 -9.95 21.60
CA SER A 3 19.37 -9.91 22.58
C SER A 3 18.75 -8.55 22.71
N LEU A 4 19.47 -7.51 22.39
CA LEU A 4 18.90 -6.22 22.49
C LEU A 4 17.80 -6.00 21.51
N LYS A 5 17.98 -6.47 20.33
CA LYS A 5 16.98 -6.33 19.35
C LYS A 5 15.74 -7.06 19.75
N TYR A 6 15.93 -8.25 20.22
CA TYR A 6 14.78 -9.01 20.59
C TYR A 6 14.02 -8.39 21.71
N MET A 7 14.73 -7.74 22.60
CA MET A 7 14.05 -7.17 23.68
C MET A 7 13.12 -6.08 23.26
N ALA A 8 13.57 -5.26 22.37
CA ALA A 8 12.74 -4.18 21.92
C ALA A 8 11.49 -4.72 21.25
N ILE A 9 11.67 -5.73 20.47
CA ILE A 9 10.54 -6.29 19.77
C ILE A 9 9.61 -6.98 20.74
N ALA A 10 10.18 -7.66 21.68
CA ALA A 10 9.38 -8.35 22.64
C ALA A 10 8.55 -7.39 23.46
N ALA A 11 9.08 -6.23 23.72
CA ALA A 11 8.34 -5.27 24.48
C ALA A 11 7.09 -4.86 23.74
N VAL A 12 7.22 -4.66 22.47
CA VAL A 12 6.07 -4.30 21.67
C VAL A 12 5.06 -5.41 21.67
N ALA A 13 5.53 -6.61 21.54
CA ALA A 13 4.63 -7.74 21.52
C ALA A 13 3.95 -7.89 22.87
N ALA A 14 4.66 -7.61 23.91
CA ALA A 14 4.07 -7.75 25.22
C ALA A 14 2.96 -6.75 25.43
N LEU A 15 3.14 -5.57 24.92
CA LEU A 15 2.08 -4.59 25.01
C LEU A 15 0.85 -5.07 24.30
N ALA A 16 1.06 -5.59 23.14
CA ALA A 16 -0.05 -6.10 22.40
C ALA A 16 -0.71 -7.22 23.17
N ALA A 17 0.07 -8.02 23.79
CA ALA A 17 -0.49 -9.16 24.48
C ALA A 17 -1.41 -8.74 25.58
N SER A 18 -1.07 -7.68 26.24
CA SER A 18 -1.86 -7.31 27.37
C SER A 18 -3.26 -6.89 26.95
N CYS A 19 -3.47 -6.70 25.72
CA CYS A 19 -4.76 -6.34 25.30
C CYS A 19 -5.59 -7.46 24.93
N THR A 20 -5.28 -8.50 25.43
CA THR A 20 -6.16 -9.51 25.22
C THR A 20 -6.19 -9.98 23.96
N LEU A 21 -5.38 -10.04 23.41
CA LEU A 21 -5.38 -10.34 22.27
C LEU A 21 -5.81 -11.41 21.71
N ASP A 22 -6.11 -11.24 20.74
CA ASP A 22 -6.64 -12.18 19.97
C ASP A 22 -5.63 -13.07 19.38
N LEU A 23 -4.45 -12.68 19.17
CA LEU A 23 -3.42 -13.51 18.59
C LEU A 23 -2.38 -13.87 19.62
N PRO A 24 -2.01 -15.14 19.70
CA PRO A 24 -0.91 -15.53 20.55
C PRO A 24 0.35 -14.88 20.04
N LYS A 25 1.28 -14.64 20.94
CA LYS A 25 2.49 -14.01 20.54
C LYS A 25 3.23 -14.73 19.46
N GLU A 26 3.19 -15.99 19.46
CA GLU A 26 3.94 -16.75 18.47
C GLU A 26 3.35 -16.62 17.08
N GLN A 27 2.20 -16.01 16.91
CA GLN A 27 1.64 -15.86 15.60
C GLN A 27 2.13 -14.60 14.91
N ILE A 28 2.77 -13.71 15.63
CA ILE A 28 3.36 -12.52 15.02
C ILE A 28 4.84 -12.62 15.16
N SER A 29 5.52 -12.74 14.04
CA SER A 29 6.95 -12.91 14.03
C SER A 29 7.65 -11.62 14.42
N SER A 30 8.83 -11.76 14.98
CA SER A 30 9.66 -10.61 15.23
C SER A 30 10.32 -10.16 13.93
N GLU A 31 10.28 -10.98 12.90
CA GLU A 31 10.84 -10.61 11.63
C GLU A 31 9.71 -10.37 10.65
N LEU A 32 9.22 -9.17 10.62
CA LEU A 32 8.14 -8.81 9.74
C LEU A 32 8.71 -8.42 8.38
N THR A 33 7.98 -8.78 7.33
CA THR A 33 8.40 -8.45 5.97
C THR A 33 7.37 -7.53 5.35
N ALA A 34 7.82 -6.37 4.92
CA ALA A 34 6.94 -5.42 4.25
C ALA A 34 6.60 -5.91 2.84
N PRO A 35 5.48 -5.48 2.29
CA PRO A 35 5.18 -5.82 0.91
C PRO A 35 6.15 -5.10 -0.03
N VAL A 36 6.31 -5.64 -1.23
CA VAL A 36 7.19 -5.04 -2.23
C VAL A 36 6.35 -4.71 -3.45
N LEU A 37 6.10 -3.44 -3.67
CA LEU A 37 5.32 -3.00 -4.81
C LEU A 37 6.16 -3.15 -6.07
N ARG A 38 5.60 -3.83 -7.08
CA ARG A 38 6.28 -4.02 -8.34
C ARG A 38 6.27 -2.74 -9.15
N PRO A 39 7.21 -2.56 -10.07
CA PRO A 39 7.22 -1.37 -10.91
C PRO A 39 5.90 -1.21 -11.67
N VAL A 40 5.49 0.03 -11.84
CA VAL A 40 4.25 0.35 -12.54
C VAL A 40 4.63 1.08 -13.82
N SER A 41 4.05 0.65 -14.93
CA SER A 41 4.31 1.29 -16.21
C SER A 41 3.68 2.66 -16.27
N ASN A 42 4.23 3.54 -17.08
CA ASN A 42 3.64 4.85 -17.29
C ASN A 42 2.24 4.70 -17.84
N VAL A 43 1.36 5.57 -17.41
CA VAL A 43 -0.05 5.50 -17.76
C VAL A 43 -0.33 6.54 -18.83
N LEU A 44 -0.52 6.06 -20.05
CA LEU A 44 -0.86 6.92 -21.16
C LEU A 44 -2.37 6.83 -21.34
N SER A 45 -3.02 7.96 -21.33
CA SER A 45 -4.48 7.97 -21.45
C SER A 45 -4.92 9.01 -22.46
N ASP A 46 -6.06 8.76 -23.08
CA ASP A 46 -6.69 9.71 -23.98
C ASP A 46 -8.20 9.49 -23.92
N ALA A 47 -8.94 10.23 -24.72
CA ALA A 47 -10.40 10.17 -24.68
C ALA A 47 -10.96 8.78 -24.96
N ASN A 48 -10.21 7.97 -25.68
CA ASN A 48 -10.71 6.64 -26.07
C ASN A 48 -10.35 5.54 -25.08
N THR A 49 -9.21 5.66 -24.43
CA THR A 49 -8.71 4.56 -23.59
C THR A 49 -9.01 4.73 -22.12
N THR A 50 -9.26 5.95 -21.64
CA THR A 50 -9.44 6.17 -20.21
C THR A 50 -10.61 5.40 -19.61
N LYS A 51 -11.59 5.05 -20.40
CA LYS A 51 -12.78 4.38 -19.88
C LYS A 51 -12.69 2.87 -19.88
N VAL A 52 -11.82 2.32 -20.69
CA VAL A 52 -11.78 0.85 -20.85
C VAL A 52 -10.51 0.19 -20.35
N GLU A 53 -9.45 0.92 -20.27
CA GLU A 53 -8.19 0.33 -19.83
C GLU A 53 -7.98 0.48 -18.36
N GLN A 54 -7.25 -0.44 -17.78
CA GLN A 54 -7.00 -0.44 -16.36
C GLN A 54 -5.52 -0.35 -16.06
N VAL A 55 -5.21 0.19 -14.90
CA VAL A 55 -3.87 0.26 -14.36
C VAL A 55 -3.80 -0.78 -13.26
N ASN A 56 -2.81 -1.65 -13.34
CA ASN A 56 -2.68 -2.73 -12.37
C ASN A 56 -1.50 -2.50 -11.45
N PHE A 57 -1.77 -2.59 -10.15
CA PHE A 57 -0.73 -2.56 -9.14
C PHE A 57 -0.59 -3.97 -8.61
N THR A 58 0.62 -4.49 -8.57
CA THR A 58 0.87 -5.82 -8.00
C THR A 58 2.02 -5.72 -7.02
N TRP A 59 2.02 -6.59 -6.04
CA TRP A 59 3.06 -6.55 -5.02
C TRP A 59 3.32 -7.94 -4.47
N ASP A 60 4.51 -8.11 -3.93
CA ASP A 60 4.84 -9.31 -3.21
C ASP A 60 4.23 -9.17 -1.82
N PRO A 61 3.66 -10.23 -1.27
CA PRO A 61 2.91 -10.11 -0.01
C PRO A 61 3.79 -9.76 1.18
N ALA A 62 3.17 -9.09 2.14
CA ALA A 62 3.78 -8.86 3.43
C ALA A 62 3.74 -10.16 4.23
N ASP A 63 4.63 -10.27 5.20
CA ASP A 63 4.65 -11.42 6.09
C ASP A 63 4.66 -10.90 7.53
N PHE A 64 3.61 -11.21 8.26
CA PHE A 64 3.51 -10.85 9.67
C PHE A 64 3.79 -12.04 10.57
N GLY A 65 4.08 -13.20 9.99
CA GLY A 65 4.26 -14.41 10.78
C GLY A 65 2.97 -14.96 11.36
N ALA A 66 1.84 -14.47 10.87
CA ALA A 66 0.54 -14.91 11.34
C ALA A 66 -0.29 -15.37 10.16
N LYS A 67 -1.29 -16.21 10.44
CA LYS A 67 -2.13 -16.74 9.37
C LYS A 67 -3.42 -15.99 9.21
N THR A 68 -3.43 -14.73 9.53
CA THR A 68 -4.59 -13.88 9.42
C THR A 68 -4.54 -13.16 8.07
N GLU A 69 -5.70 -12.86 7.53
CA GLU A 69 -5.74 -12.11 6.28
C GLU A 69 -5.08 -10.76 6.44
N ILE A 70 -4.47 -10.31 5.37
CA ILE A 70 -3.77 -9.02 5.35
C ILE A 70 -4.56 -8.07 4.47
N LEU A 71 -4.85 -6.91 5.01
CA LEU A 71 -5.49 -5.84 4.23
C LEU A 71 -4.39 -4.98 3.64
N TYR A 72 -4.41 -4.84 2.32
CA TYR A 72 -3.47 -4.01 1.61
C TYR A 72 -4.16 -2.74 1.14
N SER A 73 -3.51 -1.61 1.35
CA SER A 73 -4.01 -0.31 0.90
C SER A 73 -2.98 0.32 -0.01
N VAL A 74 -3.40 0.69 -1.20
CA VAL A 74 -2.51 1.33 -2.17
C VAL A 74 -2.75 2.82 -2.11
N TYR A 75 -1.69 3.58 -1.91
CA TYR A 75 -1.74 5.04 -1.86
C TYR A 75 -0.93 5.63 -3.01
N ALA A 76 -1.36 6.79 -3.48
CA ALA A 76 -0.61 7.57 -4.45
C ALA A 76 -0.29 8.92 -3.84
N GLU A 77 0.86 9.46 -4.21
CA GLU A 77 1.33 10.73 -3.69
C GLU A 77 1.83 11.64 -4.79
N LEU A 78 1.59 12.92 -4.64
CA LEU A 78 2.18 13.94 -5.49
C LEU A 78 2.50 15.14 -4.60
N GLY A 79 3.79 15.41 -4.40
CA GLY A 79 4.20 16.47 -3.48
C GLY A 79 3.74 16.15 -2.06
N LYS A 80 2.93 16.99 -1.49
CA LYS A 80 2.41 16.80 -0.15
C LYS A 80 1.04 16.14 -0.14
N GLU A 81 0.46 15.94 -1.31
CA GLU A 81 -0.88 15.37 -1.40
C GLU A 81 -0.80 13.86 -1.46
N LYS A 82 -1.75 13.21 -0.84
CA LYS A 82 -1.79 11.77 -0.75
C LYS A 82 -3.24 11.30 -0.85
N ALA A 83 -3.47 10.24 -1.56
CA ALA A 83 -4.82 9.71 -1.72
C ALA A 83 -4.81 8.19 -1.75
N LEU A 84 -5.87 7.59 -1.24
CA LEU A 84 -6.05 6.15 -1.29
C LEU A 84 -6.55 5.76 -2.67
N VAL A 85 -5.82 4.87 -3.32
CA VAL A 85 -6.22 4.36 -4.62
C VAL A 85 -7.23 3.23 -4.45
N GLY A 86 -7.01 2.35 -3.50
CA GLY A 86 -7.92 1.26 -3.23
C GLY A 86 -7.38 0.32 -2.18
N GLN A 87 -8.21 -0.63 -1.77
CA GLN A 87 -7.86 -1.62 -0.76
C GLN A 87 -8.42 -2.97 -1.12
N ASN A 88 -7.71 -4.03 -0.77
CA ASN A 88 -8.27 -5.37 -0.81
C ASN A 88 -7.37 -6.33 -0.04
N TYR A 89 -7.73 -7.60 -0.05
CA TYR A 89 -6.99 -8.63 0.67
C TYR A 89 -6.15 -9.48 -0.28
N LYS A 90 -5.97 -9.03 -1.50
CA LYS A 90 -5.19 -9.76 -2.51
C LYS A 90 -3.87 -9.05 -2.75
N ASN A 91 -3.04 -9.64 -3.59
CA ASN A 91 -1.73 -9.08 -3.90
C ASN A 91 -1.74 -8.21 -5.15
N SER A 92 -2.90 -7.73 -5.53
CA SER A 92 -3.02 -6.85 -6.69
C SER A 92 -4.25 -5.98 -6.56
N LEU A 93 -4.22 -4.85 -7.25
CA LEU A 93 -5.31 -3.92 -7.29
C LEU A 93 -5.37 -3.32 -8.69
N SER A 94 -6.55 -3.27 -9.27
CA SER A 94 -6.74 -2.63 -10.57
C SER A 94 -7.62 -1.41 -10.42
N ILE A 95 -7.30 -0.36 -11.15
CA ILE A 95 -8.11 0.84 -11.17
C ILE A 95 -8.27 1.26 -12.63
N ASN A 96 -9.43 1.75 -12.98
CA ASN A 96 -9.67 2.25 -14.32
C ASN A 96 -8.78 3.48 -14.57
N LYS A 97 -8.24 3.62 -15.78
CA LYS A 97 -7.36 4.74 -16.09
C LYS A 97 -8.04 6.09 -15.83
N GLY A 98 -9.30 6.20 -16.21
CA GLY A 98 -10.04 7.44 -15.99
C GLY A 98 -10.15 7.78 -14.51
N ASP A 99 -10.35 6.76 -13.69
CA ASP A 99 -10.46 6.98 -12.25
C ASP A 99 -9.11 7.41 -11.67
N LEU A 100 -8.02 6.82 -12.17
CA LEU A 100 -6.70 7.21 -11.71
C LEU A 100 -6.38 8.65 -12.13
N VAL A 101 -6.69 9.01 -13.36
CA VAL A 101 -6.49 10.38 -13.84
C VAL A 101 -7.31 11.36 -12.99
N GLY A 102 -8.55 11.01 -12.70
CA GLY A 102 -9.40 11.83 -11.84
C GLY A 102 -8.83 11.99 -10.46
N LEU A 103 -8.31 10.92 -9.90
CA LEU A 103 -7.70 10.95 -8.58
C LEU A 103 -6.46 11.85 -8.57
N VAL A 104 -5.63 11.76 -9.61
CA VAL A 104 -4.43 12.59 -9.72
C VAL A 104 -4.81 14.07 -9.79
N CYS A 105 -5.81 14.39 -10.57
CA CYS A 105 -6.18 15.80 -10.76
C CYS A 105 -6.99 16.36 -9.61
N SER A 106 -7.89 15.55 -9.03
CA SER A 106 -8.75 16.08 -7.97
C SER A 106 -8.13 15.91 -6.60
N SER A 107 -7.63 14.75 -6.30
CA SER A 107 -7.15 14.45 -4.94
C SER A 107 -5.70 14.83 -4.74
N LEU A 108 -4.90 14.72 -5.77
CA LEU A 108 -3.47 15.02 -5.66
C LEU A 108 -3.13 16.40 -6.24
N ASN A 109 -4.12 17.11 -6.76
CA ASN A 109 -3.91 18.43 -7.36
C ASN A 109 -2.94 18.42 -8.53
N GLY A 110 -2.93 17.33 -9.28
CA GLY A 110 -2.08 17.25 -10.46
C GLY A 110 -2.59 18.12 -11.58
N GLU A 111 -1.68 18.50 -12.46
CA GLU A 111 -2.03 19.36 -13.57
C GLU A 111 -2.81 18.58 -14.61
N LYS A 112 -3.80 19.23 -15.22
CA LYS A 112 -4.59 18.58 -16.25
C LYS A 112 -3.84 18.63 -17.58
N ASN A 113 -4.12 17.66 -18.42
CA ASN A 113 -3.55 17.58 -19.79
C ASN A 113 -2.03 17.68 -19.77
N SER A 114 -1.41 16.98 -18.82
CA SER A 114 0.02 17.05 -18.60
C SER A 114 0.56 15.67 -18.22
N ASP A 115 1.86 15.54 -18.31
CA ASP A 115 2.53 14.32 -17.81
C ASP A 115 2.91 14.58 -16.36
N VAL A 116 2.27 13.86 -15.46
CA VAL A 116 2.47 14.06 -14.02
C VAL A 116 3.15 12.82 -13.46
N THR A 117 4.27 12.99 -12.80
CA THR A 117 4.96 11.87 -12.16
C THR A 117 4.48 11.76 -10.71
N ILE A 118 3.92 10.63 -10.38
CA ILE A 118 3.42 10.37 -9.03
C ILE A 118 4.18 9.19 -8.44
N SER A 119 4.04 9.01 -7.15
CA SER A 119 4.60 7.83 -6.47
C SER A 119 3.46 7.04 -5.86
N ALA A 120 3.65 5.74 -5.76
CA ALA A 120 2.67 4.87 -5.13
C ALA A 120 3.38 3.95 -4.15
N TYR A 121 2.66 3.50 -3.13
CA TYR A 121 3.16 2.53 -2.18
C TYR A 121 2.00 1.74 -1.59
N VAL A 122 2.31 0.63 -0.95
CA VAL A 122 1.32 -0.26 -0.37
C VAL A 122 1.54 -0.35 1.12
N GLU A 123 0.47 -0.22 1.89
CA GLU A 123 0.49 -0.46 3.33
C GLU A 123 -0.23 -1.76 3.61
N ALA A 124 0.32 -2.56 4.50
CA ALA A 124 -0.28 -3.83 4.89
C ALA A 124 -0.57 -3.82 6.38
N THR A 125 -1.78 -4.27 6.74
CA THR A 125 -2.18 -4.42 8.14
C THR A 125 -2.92 -5.75 8.29
N LEU A 126 -2.94 -6.29 9.49
CA LEU A 126 -3.67 -7.52 9.75
C LEU A 126 -5.15 -7.21 9.92
N LYS A 127 -5.98 -8.03 9.30
CA LYS A 127 -7.41 -7.87 9.40
C LYS A 127 -7.89 -8.18 10.81
N ASP A 128 -8.76 -7.31 11.33
CA ASP A 128 -9.40 -7.52 12.63
C ASP A 128 -8.44 -7.67 13.82
N VAL A 129 -7.25 -7.15 13.71
CA VAL A 129 -6.30 -7.15 14.81
C VAL A 129 -6.15 -5.72 15.30
N VAL A 130 -6.46 -5.52 16.57
CA VAL A 130 -6.33 -4.21 17.18
C VAL A 130 -4.85 -3.88 17.30
N ASN A 131 -4.49 -2.68 16.92
CA ASN A 131 -3.09 -2.24 16.98
C ASN A 131 -2.15 -3.10 16.12
N SER A 132 -2.65 -3.54 14.98
CA SER A 132 -1.79 -4.26 14.04
C SER A 132 -0.62 -3.38 13.64
N PRO A 133 0.57 -3.95 13.51
CA PRO A 133 1.65 -3.20 12.89
C PRO A 133 1.27 -2.82 11.47
N VAL A 134 1.83 -1.73 10.98
CA VAL A 134 1.64 -1.31 9.60
C VAL A 134 2.96 -1.50 8.89
N LEU A 135 2.97 -2.30 7.83
CA LEU A 135 4.17 -2.52 7.04
C LEU A 135 3.99 -1.80 5.71
N THR A 136 4.94 -0.97 5.35
CA THR A 136 4.82 -0.09 4.19
C THR A 136 5.90 -0.43 3.17
N SER A 137 5.52 -0.54 1.92
CA SER A 137 6.46 -0.83 0.85
C SER A 137 7.30 0.41 0.53
N GLU A 138 8.38 0.19 -0.24
CA GLU A 138 9.09 1.29 -0.85
C GLU A 138 8.19 1.94 -1.87
N LYS A 139 8.44 3.19 -2.18
CA LYS A 139 7.64 3.92 -3.17
C LYS A 139 8.12 3.61 -4.57
N VAL A 140 7.17 3.55 -5.50
CA VAL A 140 7.47 3.36 -6.91
C VAL A 140 6.93 4.57 -7.65
N SER A 141 7.73 5.17 -8.51
CA SER A 141 7.31 6.35 -9.26
C SER A 141 6.97 5.97 -10.69
N PHE A 142 5.98 6.61 -11.23
CA PHE A 142 5.61 6.43 -12.63
C PHE A 142 4.85 7.67 -13.12
N MET A 143 4.77 7.83 -14.42
CA MET A 143 4.16 9.00 -15.01
C MET A 143 2.72 8.68 -15.39
N VAL A 144 1.84 9.62 -15.16
CA VAL A 144 0.43 9.54 -15.57
C VAL A 144 0.15 10.73 -16.50
N HIS A 145 -0.33 10.42 -17.70
CA HIS A 145 -0.75 11.47 -18.61
C HIS A 145 -2.20 11.82 -18.28
N THR A 146 -2.44 13.04 -17.84
CA THR A 146 -3.75 13.42 -17.32
C THR A 146 -4.58 14.05 -18.42
N TYR A 147 -5.27 13.22 -19.18
CA TYR A 147 -6.17 13.72 -20.19
C TYR A 147 -7.52 14.03 -19.54
N LEU A 148 -7.94 15.28 -19.58
CA LEU A 148 -9.25 15.68 -19.08
C LEU A 148 -9.86 16.73 -19.97
#